data_b9999d22f041c39a74c2bb75e78d44a2
#
_entry.id   b9999d22f041c39a74c2bb75e78d44a2
#
_cell.length_a   1.000
_cell.length_b   1.000
_cell.length_c   1.000
_cell.angle_alpha   90.00
_cell.angle_beta   90.00
_cell.angle_gamma   90.00
#
_symmetry.space_group_name_H-M   'P 1'
#
loop_
_entity.id
_entity.type
_entity.pdbx_description
1 polymer ?
#
loop_
_entity_poly.entity_id
_entity_poly.type
_entity_poly.pdbx_seq_one_letter_code
_entity_poly.pdbx_strand_id
1 'polypeptide(L)'
;MSTVLVTGATGFIGRRLVPALIDAGHDVRAMTRHPETYDGPGEAVGADVMDADSLRPALDGVDVAIYLVHSLDDPDFERKDAQAARNFSAAAAAAGLSQIVYMGGLGDEGQELSAHLRSRREVEGLLGTDGVPVTVLRAAIVVGHGGISWELTRQLVKNLPAMVVPKWVGTRTQPIAIDDVVRYLAGVVGQEDALGRVFEIGGPDQLTYREMLQGVALAMNGRKLPIVVVPLLTPGLSSRWLALVTDVDVTTGRNLIDSMATEVVVRDTSIREVVPGEPLSYRESVRRALAERASGEKER
;
A
#
# COMPACT_ATOMS: atom_id res chain seq x y z
N MET A 1 3.07 25.31 1.73
CA MET A 1 3.60 24.80 3.01
C MET A 1 2.40 24.47 3.86
N SER A 2 2.28 23.23 4.35
CA SER A 2 1.14 22.76 5.14
C SER A 2 1.67 21.90 6.27
N THR A 3 0.93 21.85 7.39
CA THR A 3 1.16 20.85 8.44
C THR A 3 0.48 19.55 8.04
N VAL A 4 1.28 18.48 7.82
CA VAL A 4 0.80 17.19 7.30
C VAL A 4 0.97 16.11 8.37
N LEU A 5 -0.13 15.46 8.75
CA LEU A 5 -0.06 14.28 9.62
C LEU A 5 -0.02 13.01 8.77
N VAL A 6 0.93 12.13 9.05
CA VAL A 6 1.05 10.81 8.40
C VAL A 6 0.72 9.73 9.42
N THR A 7 -0.44 9.05 9.25
CA THR A 7 -0.75 7.86 10.05
C THR A 7 0.06 6.67 9.55
N GLY A 8 0.43 5.74 10.44
CA GLY A 8 1.27 4.62 10.03
C GLY A 8 2.67 5.04 9.55
N ALA A 9 3.24 6.10 10.14
CA ALA A 9 4.52 6.69 9.76
C ALA A 9 5.69 5.69 9.83
N THR A 10 5.64 4.71 10.71
CA THR A 10 6.65 3.64 10.87
C THR A 10 6.51 2.50 9.85
N GLY A 11 5.41 2.49 9.08
CA GLY A 11 5.09 1.44 8.10
C GLY A 11 5.91 1.52 6.82
N PHE A 12 5.68 0.56 5.93
CA PHE A 12 6.39 0.42 4.64
C PHE A 12 6.33 1.68 3.77
N ILE A 13 5.16 2.31 3.63
CA ILE A 13 4.99 3.56 2.88
C ILE A 13 5.40 4.75 3.75
N GLY A 14 4.90 4.82 5.00
CA GLY A 14 5.05 5.98 5.88
C GLY A 14 6.50 6.40 6.09
N ARG A 15 7.39 5.45 6.37
CA ARG A 15 8.83 5.73 6.59
C ARG A 15 9.56 6.35 5.38
N ARG A 16 9.02 6.20 4.16
CA ARG A 16 9.54 6.83 2.95
C ARG A 16 8.82 8.12 2.61
N LEU A 17 7.55 8.19 2.99
CA LEU A 17 6.71 9.35 2.72
C LEU A 17 7.06 10.54 3.62
N VAL A 18 7.32 10.29 4.91
CA VAL A 18 7.66 11.36 5.87
C VAL A 18 8.85 12.20 5.39
N PRO A 19 10.03 11.63 5.07
CA PRO A 19 11.13 12.44 4.54
C PRO A 19 10.79 13.13 3.21
N ALA A 20 10.05 12.49 2.31
CA ALA A 20 9.68 13.08 1.04
C ALA A 20 8.77 14.31 1.19
N LEU A 21 7.87 14.32 2.18
CA LEU A 21 7.03 15.47 2.51
C LEU A 21 7.85 16.61 3.11
N ILE A 22 8.82 16.31 3.96
CA ILE A 22 9.74 17.31 4.52
C ILE A 22 10.58 17.94 3.40
N ASP A 23 11.12 17.12 2.49
CA ASP A 23 11.88 17.59 1.31
C ASP A 23 11.02 18.45 0.37
N ALA A 24 9.70 18.20 0.33
CA ALA A 24 8.73 19.02 -0.38
C ALA A 24 8.35 20.33 0.36
N GLY A 25 8.89 20.57 1.56
CA GLY A 25 8.70 21.80 2.33
C GLY A 25 7.45 21.81 3.22
N HIS A 26 6.94 20.65 3.63
CA HIS A 26 5.85 20.53 4.60
C HIS A 26 6.39 20.34 6.03
N ASP A 27 5.62 20.80 7.02
CA ASP A 27 5.81 20.42 8.41
C ASP A 27 5.11 19.08 8.65
N VAL A 28 5.86 18.06 9.08
CA VAL A 28 5.32 16.69 9.15
C VAL A 28 5.24 16.17 10.56
N ARG A 29 4.03 15.73 10.94
CA ARG A 29 3.75 14.95 12.14
C ARG A 29 3.68 13.46 11.79
N ALA A 30 4.59 12.69 12.37
CA ALA A 30 4.67 11.25 12.23
C ALA A 30 3.81 10.57 13.31
N MET A 31 2.57 10.17 12.96
CA MET A 31 1.68 9.54 13.93
C MET A 31 2.04 8.07 14.12
N THR A 32 2.29 7.70 15.37
CA THR A 32 2.60 6.32 15.81
C THR A 32 1.96 6.03 17.17
N ARG A 33 1.75 4.76 17.49
CA ARG A 33 1.30 4.32 18.83
C ARG A 33 2.41 4.39 19.87
N HIS A 34 3.66 4.46 19.44
CA HIS A 34 4.86 4.45 20.26
C HIS A 34 5.79 5.61 19.88
N PRO A 35 5.41 6.88 20.20
CA PRO A 35 6.21 8.05 19.84
C PRO A 35 7.58 8.07 20.49
N GLU A 36 7.72 7.44 21.65
CA GLU A 36 8.97 7.32 22.41
C GLU A 36 10.04 6.46 21.73
N THR A 37 9.64 5.61 20.80
CA THR A 37 10.55 4.74 20.03
C THR A 37 10.70 5.17 18.56
N TYR A 38 10.06 6.27 18.18
CA TYR A 38 10.17 6.78 16.82
C TYR A 38 11.52 7.45 16.59
N ASP A 39 12.28 6.95 15.64
CA ASP A 39 13.62 7.42 15.27
C ASP A 39 13.69 8.07 13.87
N GLY A 40 12.53 8.22 13.21
CA GLY A 40 12.43 8.84 11.90
C GLY A 40 12.39 10.38 11.94
N PRO A 41 12.42 11.04 10.78
CA PRO A 41 12.29 12.50 10.69
C PRO A 41 10.86 12.95 10.95
N GLY A 42 10.68 14.27 11.23
CA GLY A 42 9.40 14.87 11.57
C GLY A 42 9.10 14.85 13.06
N GLU A 43 7.98 15.44 13.46
CA GLU A 43 7.49 15.46 14.83
C GLU A 43 6.77 14.14 15.16
N ALA A 44 7.27 13.37 16.14
CA ALA A 44 6.58 12.17 16.60
C ALA A 44 5.33 12.52 17.40
N VAL A 45 4.16 12.00 16.99
CA VAL A 45 2.88 12.24 17.67
C VAL A 45 2.24 10.90 18.05
N GLY A 46 1.91 10.75 19.33
CA GLY A 46 1.28 9.54 19.87
C GLY A 46 -0.23 9.55 19.68
N ALA A 47 -0.75 8.61 18.87
CA ALA A 47 -2.20 8.36 18.79
C ALA A 47 -2.50 6.96 18.22
N ASP A 48 -3.69 6.46 18.52
CA ASP A 48 -4.26 5.23 17.97
C ASP A 48 -5.59 5.53 17.27
N VAL A 49 -5.74 5.12 16.02
CA VAL A 49 -7.00 5.30 15.24
C VAL A 49 -8.19 4.55 15.87
N MET A 50 -7.94 3.57 16.73
CA MET A 50 -8.98 2.88 17.51
C MET A 50 -9.40 3.66 18.76
N ASP A 51 -8.60 4.62 19.23
CA ASP A 51 -8.87 5.50 20.35
C ASP A 51 -9.18 6.92 19.85
N ALA A 52 -10.47 7.26 19.73
CA ALA A 52 -10.93 8.54 19.21
C ALA A 52 -10.42 9.75 20.03
N ASP A 53 -10.24 9.60 21.35
CA ASP A 53 -9.77 10.68 22.22
C ASP A 53 -8.30 11.02 21.97
N SER A 54 -7.49 10.03 21.58
CA SER A 54 -6.09 10.24 21.24
C SER A 54 -5.88 11.00 19.91
N LEU A 55 -6.86 10.95 19.00
CA LEU A 55 -6.77 11.60 17.68
C LEU A 55 -6.89 13.11 17.76
N ARG A 56 -7.69 13.64 18.71
CA ARG A 56 -7.93 15.09 18.82
C ARG A 56 -6.63 15.89 18.98
N PRO A 57 -5.75 15.60 19.97
CA PRO A 57 -4.50 16.36 20.10
C PRO A 57 -3.52 16.12 18.94
N ALA A 58 -3.56 14.94 18.31
CA ALA A 58 -2.71 14.64 17.18
C ALA A 58 -3.06 15.45 15.93
N LEU A 59 -4.34 15.78 15.74
CA LEU A 59 -4.86 16.51 14.58
C LEU A 59 -4.98 18.02 14.81
N ASP A 60 -4.74 18.52 16.02
CA ASP A 60 -4.83 19.96 16.31
C ASP A 60 -3.81 20.75 15.48
N GLY A 61 -4.28 21.72 14.68
CA GLY A 61 -3.47 22.52 13.77
C GLY A 61 -2.88 21.76 12.56
N VAL A 62 -3.44 20.60 12.20
CA VAL A 62 -3.11 19.86 10.98
C VAL A 62 -3.95 20.35 9.81
N ASP A 63 -3.34 20.64 8.67
CA ASP A 63 -4.03 21.04 7.44
C ASP A 63 -4.48 19.81 6.62
N VAL A 64 -3.59 18.83 6.47
CA VAL A 64 -3.79 17.64 5.63
C VAL A 64 -3.38 16.38 6.39
N ALA A 65 -4.16 15.31 6.29
CA ALA A 65 -3.77 14.03 6.83
C ALA A 65 -3.61 12.97 5.73
N ILE A 66 -2.56 12.13 5.84
CA ILE A 66 -2.37 10.97 4.96
C ILE A 66 -2.68 9.71 5.76
N TYR A 67 -3.74 9.00 5.36
CA TYR A 67 -4.23 7.82 6.05
C TYR A 67 -3.68 6.54 5.42
N LEU A 68 -2.77 5.86 6.15
CA LEU A 68 -2.07 4.64 5.70
C LEU A 68 -2.33 3.43 6.60
N VAL A 69 -3.19 3.56 7.62
CA VAL A 69 -3.45 2.48 8.58
C VAL A 69 -4.32 1.38 7.97
N HIS A 70 -4.00 0.15 8.29
CA HIS A 70 -4.81 -1.04 8.04
C HIS A 70 -4.44 -2.17 9.00
N SER A 71 -5.35 -3.14 9.18
CA SER A 71 -5.23 -4.25 10.14
C SER A 71 -5.25 -5.63 9.46
N LEU A 72 -4.62 -5.77 8.28
CA LEU A 72 -4.70 -6.96 7.42
C LEU A 72 -4.21 -8.26 8.09
N ASP A 73 -3.39 -8.17 9.11
CA ASP A 73 -2.89 -9.24 9.96
C ASP A 73 -3.90 -9.71 11.01
N ASP A 74 -4.98 -8.96 11.23
CA ASP A 74 -6.04 -9.30 12.17
C ASP A 74 -7.20 -10.04 11.47
N PRO A 75 -7.70 -11.14 12.02
CA PRO A 75 -8.84 -11.85 11.44
C PRO A 75 -10.13 -11.01 11.34
N ASP A 76 -10.27 -9.97 12.17
CA ASP A 76 -11.42 -9.06 12.22
C ASP A 76 -11.11 -7.70 11.56
N PHE A 77 -10.20 -7.69 10.60
CA PHE A 77 -9.67 -6.47 9.98
C PHE A 77 -10.76 -5.59 9.35
N GLU A 78 -11.78 -6.17 8.69
CA GLU A 78 -12.86 -5.39 8.05
C GLU A 78 -13.57 -4.50 9.08
N ARG A 79 -13.94 -5.04 10.23
CA ARG A 79 -14.59 -4.27 11.31
C ARG A 79 -13.66 -3.25 11.95
N LYS A 80 -12.39 -3.62 12.19
CA LYS A 80 -11.39 -2.72 12.80
C LYS A 80 -11.05 -1.57 11.87
N ASP A 81 -10.80 -1.83 10.60
CA ASP A 81 -10.49 -0.81 9.60
C ASP A 81 -11.68 0.16 9.43
N ALA A 82 -12.92 -0.36 9.41
CA ALA A 82 -14.12 0.48 9.35
C ALA A 82 -14.29 1.37 10.59
N GLN A 83 -14.06 0.83 11.80
CA GLN A 83 -14.13 1.60 13.05
C GLN A 83 -13.05 2.69 13.09
N ALA A 84 -11.81 2.33 12.74
CA ALA A 84 -10.69 3.26 12.68
C ALA A 84 -10.95 4.42 11.71
N ALA A 85 -11.52 4.13 10.52
CA ALA A 85 -11.87 5.13 9.54
C ALA A 85 -12.96 6.10 10.04
N ARG A 86 -14.00 5.61 10.73
CA ARG A 86 -15.04 6.46 11.34
C ARG A 86 -14.46 7.38 12.42
N ASN A 87 -13.65 6.83 13.33
CA ASN A 87 -13.00 7.62 14.38
C ASN A 87 -12.15 8.72 13.77
N PHE A 88 -11.38 8.38 12.75
CA PHE A 88 -10.47 9.32 12.09
C PHE A 88 -11.24 10.40 11.30
N SER A 89 -12.29 10.04 10.55
CA SER A 89 -13.14 10.99 9.82
C SER A 89 -13.75 12.04 10.76
N ALA A 90 -14.37 11.59 11.86
CA ALA A 90 -14.97 12.48 12.85
C ALA A 90 -13.93 13.42 13.51
N ALA A 91 -12.75 12.89 13.85
CA ALA A 91 -11.68 13.69 14.46
C ALA A 91 -11.08 14.70 13.46
N ALA A 92 -10.90 14.30 12.19
CA ALA A 92 -10.40 15.16 11.12
C ALA A 92 -11.36 16.33 10.83
N ALA A 93 -12.67 16.05 10.78
CA ALA A 93 -13.69 17.09 10.62
C ALA A 93 -13.73 18.05 11.81
N ALA A 94 -13.67 17.53 13.03
CA ALA A 94 -13.65 18.35 14.25
C ALA A 94 -12.39 19.23 14.34
N ALA A 95 -11.26 18.80 13.81
CA ALA A 95 -10.02 19.57 13.73
C ALA A 95 -9.99 20.56 12.55
N GLY A 96 -10.95 20.47 11.61
CA GLY A 96 -11.06 21.36 10.46
C GLY A 96 -10.04 21.11 9.35
N LEU A 97 -9.63 19.84 9.15
CA LEU A 97 -8.73 19.48 8.06
C LEU A 97 -9.31 19.87 6.69
N SER A 98 -8.45 20.33 5.79
CA SER A 98 -8.81 20.67 4.42
C SER A 98 -8.81 19.47 3.46
N GLN A 99 -8.06 18.40 3.80
CA GLN A 99 -7.91 17.22 2.96
C GLN A 99 -7.52 15.98 3.78
N ILE A 100 -8.09 14.83 3.42
CA ILE A 100 -7.56 13.52 3.77
C ILE A 100 -7.04 12.87 2.48
N VAL A 101 -5.79 12.37 2.48
CA VAL A 101 -5.24 11.56 1.40
C VAL A 101 -5.25 10.11 1.83
N TYR A 102 -5.87 9.23 1.05
CA TYR A 102 -6.01 7.83 1.38
C TYR A 102 -5.35 6.93 0.33
N MET A 103 -4.58 5.95 0.81
CA MET A 103 -4.01 4.91 -0.05
C MET A 103 -4.95 3.70 -0.10
N GLY A 104 -5.76 3.61 -1.15
CA GLY A 104 -6.73 2.54 -1.38
C GLY A 104 -6.21 1.39 -2.23
N GLY A 105 -7.06 0.38 -2.44
CA GLY A 105 -6.80 -0.75 -3.34
C GLY A 105 -7.45 -0.56 -4.70
N LEU A 106 -6.71 -0.92 -5.77
CA LEU A 106 -7.25 -0.95 -7.13
C LEU A 106 -8.18 -2.16 -7.28
N GLY A 107 -9.29 -1.98 -7.98
CA GLY A 107 -10.29 -3.00 -8.26
C GLY A 107 -11.52 -2.38 -8.91
N ASP A 108 -12.17 -3.13 -9.79
CA ASP A 108 -13.36 -2.69 -10.52
C ASP A 108 -14.61 -2.84 -9.65
N GLU A 109 -15.48 -1.83 -9.64
CA GLU A 109 -16.76 -1.84 -8.92
C GLU A 109 -17.75 -2.87 -9.48
N GLY A 110 -17.59 -3.28 -10.74
CA GLY A 110 -18.40 -4.32 -11.40
C GLY A 110 -17.97 -5.75 -11.12
N GLN A 111 -16.90 -5.98 -10.35
CA GLN A 111 -16.37 -7.31 -10.03
C GLN A 111 -16.65 -7.69 -8.57
N GLU A 112 -16.70 -9.00 -8.31
CA GLU A 112 -16.72 -9.51 -6.94
C GLU A 112 -15.34 -9.30 -6.30
N LEU A 113 -15.26 -8.30 -5.42
CA LEU A 113 -14.02 -7.95 -4.72
C LEU A 113 -13.72 -8.95 -3.61
N SER A 114 -12.44 -9.25 -3.37
CA SER A 114 -11.99 -9.96 -2.18
C SER A 114 -12.33 -9.19 -0.89
N ALA A 115 -12.36 -9.86 0.26
CA ALA A 115 -12.60 -9.23 1.56
C ALA A 115 -11.65 -8.03 1.78
N HIS A 116 -10.37 -8.20 1.45
CA HIS A 116 -9.38 -7.14 1.54
C HIS A 116 -9.73 -5.92 0.69
N LEU A 117 -10.09 -6.10 -0.59
CA LEU A 117 -10.44 -4.98 -1.48
C LEU A 117 -11.77 -4.33 -1.09
N ARG A 118 -12.74 -5.11 -0.56
CA ARG A 118 -14.00 -4.57 -0.01
C ARG A 118 -13.73 -3.67 1.19
N SER A 119 -12.91 -4.13 2.16
CA SER A 119 -12.52 -3.30 3.32
C SER A 119 -11.87 -2.00 2.89
N ARG A 120 -10.95 -2.03 1.91
CA ARG A 120 -10.34 -0.81 1.36
C ARG A 120 -11.37 0.15 0.77
N ARG A 121 -12.37 -0.38 0.07
CA ARG A 121 -13.46 0.42 -0.51
C ARG A 121 -14.38 0.99 0.56
N GLU A 122 -14.69 0.23 1.60
CA GLU A 122 -15.46 0.70 2.74
C GLU A 122 -14.74 1.84 3.49
N VAL A 123 -13.45 1.68 3.79
CA VAL A 123 -12.63 2.72 4.43
C VAL A 123 -12.62 4.00 3.59
N GLU A 124 -12.48 3.92 2.27
CA GLU A 124 -12.55 5.05 1.35
C GLU A 124 -13.84 5.87 1.53
N GLY A 125 -14.99 5.19 1.57
CA GLY A 125 -16.27 5.85 1.80
C GLY A 125 -16.40 6.44 3.20
N LEU A 126 -15.94 5.73 4.23
CA LEU A 126 -16.05 6.13 5.62
C LEU A 126 -15.19 7.35 5.97
N LEU A 127 -14.01 7.51 5.38
CA LEU A 127 -13.14 8.66 5.61
C LEU A 127 -13.76 10.00 5.17
N GLY A 128 -14.69 9.98 4.21
CA GLY A 128 -15.37 11.18 3.71
C GLY A 128 -16.71 11.49 4.37
N THR A 129 -17.19 10.69 5.33
CA THR A 129 -18.56 10.83 5.87
C THR A 129 -18.82 12.13 6.64
N ASP A 130 -17.79 12.70 7.25
CA ASP A 130 -17.90 13.92 8.06
C ASP A 130 -17.54 15.20 7.29
N GLY A 131 -17.45 15.13 5.95
CA GLY A 131 -17.38 16.27 5.05
C GLY A 131 -15.99 16.77 4.69
N VAL A 132 -14.91 16.18 5.23
CA VAL A 132 -13.54 16.50 4.77
C VAL A 132 -13.31 15.87 3.39
N PRO A 133 -12.84 16.64 2.37
CA PRO A 133 -12.55 16.08 1.06
C PRO A 133 -11.49 14.97 1.11
N VAL A 134 -11.79 13.79 0.54
CA VAL A 134 -10.86 12.65 0.49
C VAL A 134 -10.27 12.50 -0.89
N THR A 135 -8.96 12.64 -1.01
CA THR A 135 -8.21 12.26 -2.21
C THR A 135 -7.77 10.81 -2.10
N VAL A 136 -8.24 9.96 -2.99
CA VAL A 136 -7.96 8.52 -2.95
C VAL A 136 -6.98 8.14 -4.06
N LEU A 137 -5.91 7.44 -3.69
CA LEU A 137 -4.98 6.82 -4.63
C LEU A 137 -5.15 5.30 -4.57
N ARG A 138 -5.76 4.71 -5.59
CA ARG A 138 -5.97 3.26 -5.69
C ARG A 138 -4.80 2.60 -6.41
N ALA A 139 -4.08 1.72 -5.73
CA ALA A 139 -2.98 0.96 -6.31
C ALA A 139 -3.22 -0.55 -6.26
N ALA A 140 -2.60 -1.28 -7.19
CA ALA A 140 -2.48 -2.72 -7.14
C ALA A 140 -1.30 -3.12 -6.22
N ILE A 141 -0.28 -3.80 -6.75
CA ILE A 141 0.89 -4.25 -6.00
C ILE A 141 1.95 -3.17 -5.93
N VAL A 142 2.34 -2.78 -4.72
CA VAL A 142 3.48 -1.88 -4.51
C VAL A 142 4.77 -2.68 -4.39
N VAL A 143 5.74 -2.35 -5.25
CA VAL A 143 7.06 -3.01 -5.32
C VAL A 143 8.10 -2.17 -4.61
N GLY A 144 8.69 -2.73 -3.54
CA GLY A 144 9.73 -2.07 -2.75
C GLY A 144 10.18 -2.94 -1.58
N HIS A 145 11.41 -2.78 -1.13
CA HIS A 145 11.95 -3.54 0.01
C HIS A 145 11.14 -3.32 1.29
N GLY A 146 10.72 -4.41 1.95
CA GLY A 146 9.88 -4.41 3.15
C GLY A 146 8.38 -4.32 2.86
N GLY A 147 7.93 -4.22 1.60
CA GLY A 147 6.52 -4.36 1.23
C GLY A 147 6.09 -5.82 1.22
N ILE A 148 4.97 -6.15 1.86
CA ILE A 148 4.56 -7.54 2.08
C ILE A 148 4.37 -8.33 0.78
N SER A 149 3.71 -7.76 -0.23
CA SER A 149 3.51 -8.40 -1.54
C SER A 149 4.82 -8.61 -2.31
N TRP A 150 5.76 -7.67 -2.18
CA TRP A 150 7.09 -7.78 -2.74
C TRP A 150 7.89 -8.88 -2.04
N GLU A 151 7.93 -8.88 -0.70
CA GLU A 151 8.68 -9.88 0.08
C GLU A 151 8.14 -11.29 -0.17
N LEU A 152 6.82 -11.44 -0.27
CA LEU A 152 6.19 -12.71 -0.67
C LEU A 152 6.72 -13.18 -2.04
N THR A 153 6.65 -12.32 -3.05
CA THR A 153 7.10 -12.65 -4.42
C THR A 153 8.58 -13.02 -4.45
N ARG A 154 9.41 -12.24 -3.77
CA ARG A 154 10.86 -12.45 -3.67
C ARG A 154 11.21 -13.78 -2.96
N GLN A 155 10.55 -14.06 -1.83
CA GLN A 155 10.81 -15.28 -1.05
C GLN A 155 10.38 -16.53 -1.82
N LEU A 156 9.25 -16.49 -2.53
CA LEU A 156 8.84 -17.58 -3.41
C LEU A 156 9.91 -17.89 -4.45
N VAL A 157 10.45 -16.86 -5.11
CA VAL A 157 11.52 -17.04 -6.12
C VAL A 157 12.83 -17.51 -5.48
N LYS A 158 13.17 -17.03 -4.27
CA LYS A 158 14.39 -17.41 -3.55
C LYS A 158 14.36 -18.87 -3.09
N ASN A 159 13.23 -19.30 -2.53
CA ASN A 159 13.13 -20.55 -1.77
C ASN A 159 12.72 -21.75 -2.65
N LEU A 160 12.20 -21.50 -3.86
CA LEU A 160 11.66 -22.54 -4.72
C LEU A 160 12.46 -22.68 -6.02
N PRO A 161 13.00 -23.88 -6.33
CA PRO A 161 13.69 -24.14 -7.60
C PRO A 161 12.71 -24.26 -8.78
N ALA A 162 11.44 -24.59 -8.50
CA ALA A 162 10.32 -24.66 -9.43
C ALA A 162 9.01 -24.42 -8.67
N MET A 163 7.96 -23.97 -9.35
CA MET A 163 6.66 -23.68 -8.72
C MET A 163 5.52 -24.42 -9.38
N VAL A 164 4.62 -24.94 -8.55
CA VAL A 164 3.31 -25.43 -8.96
C VAL A 164 2.28 -24.39 -8.46
N VAL A 165 1.53 -23.80 -9.38
CA VAL A 165 0.68 -22.65 -9.09
C VAL A 165 -0.75 -22.82 -9.58
N PRO A 166 -1.74 -22.17 -8.93
CA PRO A 166 -3.14 -22.16 -9.37
C PRO A 166 -3.35 -21.29 -10.62
N LYS A 167 -4.58 -21.33 -11.15
CA LYS A 167 -4.97 -20.53 -12.34
C LYS A 167 -4.79 -19.03 -12.16
N TRP A 168 -4.98 -18.50 -10.94
CA TRP A 168 -4.91 -17.06 -10.69
C TRP A 168 -3.52 -16.46 -11.01
N VAL A 169 -2.48 -17.27 -11.15
CA VAL A 169 -1.17 -16.77 -11.60
C VAL A 169 -1.21 -16.11 -12.99
N GLY A 170 -2.24 -16.40 -13.76
CA GLY A 170 -2.54 -15.78 -15.05
C GLY A 170 -3.35 -14.48 -14.96
N THR A 171 -3.81 -14.07 -13.76
CA THR A 171 -4.55 -12.81 -13.56
C THR A 171 -3.62 -11.62 -13.79
N ARG A 172 -4.15 -10.58 -14.45
CA ARG A 172 -3.39 -9.36 -14.75
C ARG A 172 -3.42 -8.40 -13.57
N THR A 173 -2.30 -7.76 -13.34
CA THR A 173 -2.12 -6.70 -12.37
C THR A 173 -1.21 -5.62 -12.95
N GLN A 174 -1.22 -4.43 -12.37
CA GLN A 174 -0.36 -3.32 -12.79
C GLN A 174 0.46 -2.85 -11.59
N PRO A 175 1.65 -3.47 -11.35
CA PRO A 175 2.50 -3.12 -10.22
C PRO A 175 3.04 -1.70 -10.34
N ILE A 176 3.30 -1.09 -9.19
CA ILE A 176 3.86 0.26 -9.07
C ILE A 176 5.07 0.26 -8.13
N ALA A 177 6.10 1.04 -8.44
CA ALA A 177 7.24 1.25 -7.54
C ALA A 177 6.83 2.02 -6.29
N ILE A 178 7.43 1.69 -5.15
CA ILE A 178 7.23 2.46 -3.90
C ILE A 178 7.64 3.94 -4.09
N ASP A 179 8.67 4.21 -4.88
CA ASP A 179 9.12 5.56 -5.20
C ASP A 179 8.01 6.39 -5.87
N ASP A 180 7.27 5.78 -6.81
CA ASP A 180 6.16 6.43 -7.50
C ASP A 180 4.94 6.61 -6.58
N VAL A 181 4.66 5.64 -5.69
CA VAL A 181 3.60 5.78 -4.68
C VAL A 181 3.89 6.97 -3.77
N VAL A 182 5.13 7.10 -3.29
CA VAL A 182 5.55 8.24 -2.44
C VAL A 182 5.43 9.55 -3.21
N ARG A 183 5.88 9.59 -4.49
CA ARG A 183 5.76 10.78 -5.34
C ARG A 183 4.29 11.20 -5.52
N TYR A 184 3.39 10.27 -5.79
CA TYR A 184 1.97 10.57 -5.95
C TYR A 184 1.33 11.03 -4.63
N LEU A 185 1.59 10.33 -3.51
CA LEU A 185 1.07 10.70 -2.21
C LEU A 185 1.52 12.11 -1.77
N ALA A 186 2.80 12.42 -1.94
CA ALA A 186 3.32 13.75 -1.63
C ALA A 186 2.80 14.81 -2.61
N GLY A 187 2.72 14.47 -3.89
CA GLY A 187 2.35 15.40 -4.95
C GLY A 187 0.87 15.84 -4.94
N VAL A 188 -0.04 15.09 -4.30
CA VAL A 188 -1.46 15.48 -4.19
C VAL A 188 -1.79 16.30 -2.95
N VAL A 189 -0.83 16.48 -2.03
CA VAL A 189 -1.04 17.24 -0.79
C VAL A 189 -1.32 18.70 -1.12
N GLY A 190 -2.49 19.20 -0.68
CA GLY A 190 -2.89 20.60 -0.87
C GLY A 190 -3.18 21.00 -2.32
N GLN A 191 -3.29 20.04 -3.25
CA GLN A 191 -3.66 20.32 -4.64
C GLN A 191 -5.17 20.42 -4.78
N GLU A 192 -5.69 21.58 -5.19
CA GLU A 192 -7.14 21.82 -5.37
C GLU A 192 -7.73 20.83 -6.39
N ASP A 193 -7.00 20.54 -7.47
CA ASP A 193 -7.41 19.59 -8.51
C ASP A 193 -7.44 18.13 -8.05
N ALA A 194 -6.97 17.83 -6.83
CA ALA A 194 -6.99 16.49 -6.25
C ALA A 194 -8.10 16.33 -5.19
N LEU A 195 -8.69 17.42 -4.68
CA LEU A 195 -9.65 17.36 -3.58
C LEU A 195 -10.90 16.56 -3.95
N GLY A 196 -11.27 15.59 -3.11
CA GLY A 196 -12.46 14.76 -3.27
C GLY A 196 -12.42 13.82 -4.48
N ARG A 197 -11.27 13.63 -5.12
CA ARG A 197 -11.12 12.78 -6.31
C ARG A 197 -10.51 11.43 -5.98
N VAL A 198 -10.87 10.46 -6.82
CA VAL A 198 -10.32 9.11 -6.81
C VAL A 198 -9.42 8.97 -8.05
N PHE A 199 -8.20 8.56 -7.84
CA PHE A 199 -7.21 8.30 -8.89
C PHE A 199 -6.73 6.86 -8.84
N GLU A 200 -6.48 6.29 -9.99
CA GLU A 200 -5.81 5.00 -10.12
C GLU A 200 -4.32 5.20 -10.40
N ILE A 201 -3.46 4.52 -9.65
CA ILE A 201 -2.01 4.63 -9.80
C ILE A 201 -1.38 3.27 -10.11
N GLY A 202 -0.48 3.24 -11.07
CA GLY A 202 0.22 2.04 -11.53
C GLY A 202 1.49 2.38 -12.31
N GLY A 203 2.39 1.41 -12.40
CA GLY A 203 3.53 1.48 -13.31
C GLY A 203 3.10 1.38 -14.78
N PRO A 204 4.05 1.45 -15.74
CA PRO A 204 3.73 1.35 -17.15
C PRO A 204 3.40 -0.09 -17.60
N ASP A 205 3.76 -1.09 -16.82
CA ASP A 205 3.69 -2.49 -17.21
C ASP A 205 2.42 -3.17 -16.65
N GLN A 206 1.57 -3.72 -17.52
CA GLN A 206 0.48 -4.61 -17.15
C GLN A 206 0.97 -6.05 -17.28
N LEU A 207 1.06 -6.76 -16.15
CA LEU A 207 1.69 -8.08 -16.07
C LEU A 207 0.75 -9.09 -15.41
N THR A 208 0.89 -10.36 -15.77
CA THR A 208 0.37 -11.45 -14.96
C THR A 208 1.25 -11.70 -13.75
N TYR A 209 0.72 -12.29 -12.68
CA TYR A 209 1.54 -12.72 -11.55
C TYR A 209 2.66 -13.67 -11.97
N ARG A 210 2.44 -14.48 -13.01
CA ARG A 210 3.47 -15.34 -13.60
C ARG A 210 4.63 -14.53 -14.17
N GLU A 211 4.32 -13.46 -14.93
CA GLU A 211 5.34 -12.58 -15.50
C GLU A 211 6.09 -11.81 -14.42
N MET A 212 5.40 -11.40 -13.35
CA MET A 212 6.05 -10.78 -12.20
C MET A 212 7.05 -11.72 -11.53
N LEU A 213 6.67 -12.98 -11.23
CA LEU A 213 7.57 -14.00 -10.69
C LEU A 213 8.77 -14.26 -11.60
N GLN A 214 8.55 -14.30 -12.94
CA GLN A 214 9.61 -14.46 -13.90
C GLN A 214 10.58 -13.26 -13.93
N GLY A 215 10.05 -12.04 -13.82
CA GLY A 215 10.85 -10.82 -13.73
C GLY A 215 11.78 -10.81 -12.51
N VAL A 216 11.27 -11.21 -11.35
CA VAL A 216 12.08 -11.35 -10.13
C VAL A 216 13.12 -12.47 -10.28
N ALA A 217 12.73 -13.63 -10.86
CA ALA A 217 13.65 -14.75 -11.07
C ALA A 217 14.81 -14.39 -12.00
N LEU A 218 14.53 -13.65 -13.06
CA LEU A 218 15.56 -13.13 -13.97
C LEU A 218 16.50 -12.15 -13.26
N ALA A 219 15.95 -11.24 -12.44
CA ALA A 219 16.74 -10.25 -11.71
C ALA A 219 17.63 -10.90 -10.62
N MET A 220 17.12 -11.90 -9.91
CA MET A 220 17.85 -12.56 -8.80
C MET A 220 18.81 -13.65 -9.29
N ASN A 221 18.38 -14.47 -10.26
CA ASN A 221 19.04 -15.72 -10.62
C ASN A 221 19.59 -15.74 -12.06
N GLY A 222 19.36 -14.70 -12.85
CA GLY A 222 19.74 -14.62 -14.26
C GLY A 222 18.99 -15.60 -15.19
N ARG A 223 18.01 -16.35 -14.67
CA ARG A 223 17.24 -17.35 -15.42
C ARG A 223 15.77 -17.39 -15.01
N LYS A 224 14.92 -17.86 -15.92
CA LYS A 224 13.50 -18.07 -15.64
C LYS A 224 13.26 -19.21 -14.65
N LEU A 225 12.24 -19.03 -13.80
CA LEU A 225 11.77 -20.06 -12.89
C LEU A 225 10.81 -21.02 -13.62
N PRO A 226 11.00 -22.37 -13.52
CA PRO A 226 10.01 -23.31 -14.01
C PRO A 226 8.69 -23.16 -13.25
N ILE A 227 7.60 -22.83 -13.95
CA ILE A 227 6.26 -22.64 -13.38
C ILE A 227 5.27 -23.53 -14.10
N VAL A 228 4.64 -24.46 -13.37
CA VAL A 228 3.59 -25.36 -13.84
C VAL A 228 2.25 -24.92 -13.25
N VAL A 229 1.26 -24.67 -14.10
CA VAL A 229 -0.09 -24.29 -13.67
C VAL A 229 -0.94 -25.55 -13.47
N VAL A 230 -1.50 -25.71 -12.26
CA VAL A 230 -2.41 -26.83 -11.93
C VAL A 230 -3.80 -26.26 -11.60
N PRO A 231 -4.80 -26.54 -12.46
CA PRO A 231 -6.13 -25.92 -12.35
C PRO A 231 -6.92 -26.26 -11.09
N LEU A 232 -6.59 -27.38 -10.43
CA LEU A 232 -7.32 -27.92 -9.27
C LEU A 232 -6.79 -27.44 -7.91
N LEU A 233 -5.75 -26.58 -7.88
CA LEU A 233 -5.24 -26.03 -6.63
C LEU A 233 -6.21 -24.94 -6.11
N THR A 234 -6.77 -25.19 -4.93
CA THR A 234 -7.65 -24.22 -4.25
C THR A 234 -6.85 -23.16 -3.52
N PRO A 235 -7.40 -21.93 -3.30
CA PRO A 235 -6.76 -20.88 -2.51
C PRO A 235 -6.37 -21.32 -1.10
N GLY A 236 -7.21 -22.13 -0.42
CA GLY A 236 -6.95 -22.62 0.93
C GLY A 236 -5.76 -23.60 1.06
N LEU A 237 -5.49 -24.39 0.03
CA LEU A 237 -4.27 -25.22 -0.04
C LEU A 237 -3.03 -24.36 -0.32
N SER A 238 -3.20 -23.33 -1.14
CA SER A 238 -2.11 -22.42 -1.50
C SER A 238 -1.64 -21.58 -0.32
N SER A 239 -2.54 -21.10 0.55
CA SER A 239 -2.17 -20.24 1.70
C SER A 239 -1.38 -20.99 2.77
N ARG A 240 -1.76 -22.24 3.08
CA ARG A 240 -1.01 -23.08 4.04
C ARG A 240 0.40 -23.42 3.54
N TRP A 241 0.52 -23.69 2.25
CA TRP A 241 1.82 -23.95 1.65
C TRP A 241 2.70 -22.70 1.60
N LEU A 242 2.13 -21.53 1.34
CA LEU A 242 2.85 -20.26 1.38
C LEU A 242 3.50 -20.00 2.74
N ALA A 243 2.81 -20.23 3.85
CA ALA A 243 3.36 -20.06 5.18
C ALA A 243 4.53 -21.01 5.51
N LEU A 244 4.66 -22.13 4.77
CA LEU A 244 5.80 -23.05 4.90
C LEU A 244 7.04 -22.58 4.14
N VAL A 245 6.85 -21.78 3.10
CA VAL A 245 7.94 -21.37 2.19
C VAL A 245 8.26 -19.88 2.26
N THR A 246 7.49 -19.11 3.02
CA THR A 246 7.68 -17.67 3.23
C THR A 246 7.46 -17.30 4.70
N ASP A 247 7.96 -16.14 5.11
CA ASP A 247 7.78 -15.59 6.48
C ASP A 247 6.43 -14.83 6.63
N VAL A 248 5.52 -14.96 5.66
CA VAL A 248 4.20 -14.30 5.71
C VAL A 248 3.24 -15.19 6.50
N ASP A 249 2.54 -14.59 7.48
CA ASP A 249 1.53 -15.31 8.26
C ASP A 249 0.38 -15.85 7.38
N VAL A 250 -0.31 -16.88 7.85
CA VAL A 250 -1.34 -17.59 7.07
C VAL A 250 -2.52 -16.69 6.73
N THR A 251 -2.94 -15.82 7.66
CA THR A 251 -4.10 -14.92 7.49
C THR A 251 -3.82 -13.88 6.40
N THR A 252 -2.71 -13.19 6.52
CA THR A 252 -2.25 -12.21 5.52
C THR A 252 -2.01 -12.87 4.17
N GLY A 253 -1.34 -14.03 4.14
CA GLY A 253 -1.09 -14.78 2.91
C GLY A 253 -2.38 -15.20 2.20
N ARG A 254 -3.41 -15.61 2.95
CA ARG A 254 -4.73 -15.94 2.39
C ARG A 254 -5.41 -14.72 1.79
N ASN A 255 -5.47 -13.60 2.54
CA ASN A 255 -6.10 -12.37 2.07
C ASN A 255 -5.44 -11.83 0.80
N LEU A 256 -4.10 -11.94 0.70
CA LEU A 256 -3.37 -11.57 -0.51
C LEU A 256 -3.69 -12.50 -1.69
N ILE A 257 -3.71 -13.83 -1.49
CA ILE A 257 -4.02 -14.79 -2.57
C ILE A 257 -5.44 -14.60 -3.07
N ASP A 258 -6.42 -14.43 -2.17
CA ASP A 258 -7.81 -14.20 -2.56
C ASP A 258 -7.94 -12.93 -3.42
N SER A 259 -7.13 -11.90 -3.13
CA SER A 259 -7.07 -10.67 -3.94
C SER A 259 -6.42 -10.88 -5.31
N MET A 260 -5.52 -11.86 -5.46
CA MET A 260 -4.85 -12.15 -6.73
C MET A 260 -5.76 -12.77 -7.80
N ALA A 261 -6.96 -13.23 -7.41
CA ALA A 261 -7.96 -13.73 -8.37
C ALA A 261 -8.67 -12.60 -9.13
N THR A 262 -8.62 -11.37 -8.63
CA THR A 262 -9.24 -10.19 -9.23
C THR A 262 -8.25 -9.46 -10.12
N GLU A 263 -8.65 -9.12 -11.35
CA GLU A 263 -7.84 -8.28 -12.24
C GLU A 263 -7.79 -6.84 -11.71
N VAL A 264 -6.57 -6.30 -11.57
CA VAL A 264 -6.32 -4.97 -11.02
C VAL A 264 -5.36 -4.20 -11.93
N VAL A 265 -5.92 -3.54 -12.93
CA VAL A 265 -5.21 -2.73 -13.93
C VAL A 265 -5.77 -1.31 -13.95
N VAL A 266 -4.91 -0.33 -14.18
CA VAL A 266 -5.25 1.10 -14.25
C VAL A 266 -6.06 1.36 -15.52
N ARG A 267 -7.18 2.06 -15.37
CA ARG A 267 -8.06 2.52 -16.44
C ARG A 267 -8.10 4.04 -16.55
N ASP A 268 -7.84 4.73 -15.43
CA ASP A 268 -7.76 6.17 -15.35
C ASP A 268 -6.32 6.61 -15.05
N THR A 269 -5.78 7.46 -15.90
CA THR A 269 -4.42 8.03 -15.78
C THR A 269 -4.42 9.51 -15.43
N SER A 270 -5.56 10.08 -15.05
CA SER A 270 -5.73 11.52 -14.76
C SER A 270 -4.84 12.03 -13.63
N ILE A 271 -4.35 11.13 -12.77
CA ILE A 271 -3.34 11.50 -11.75
C ILE A 271 -2.10 12.18 -12.34
N ARG A 272 -1.72 11.87 -13.60
CA ARG A 272 -0.56 12.44 -14.27
C ARG A 272 -0.73 13.93 -14.63
N GLU A 273 -1.98 14.41 -14.69
CA GLU A 273 -2.30 15.82 -14.88
C GLU A 273 -2.03 16.62 -13.60
N VAL A 274 -2.23 16.01 -12.42
CA VAL A 274 -2.00 16.62 -11.11
C VAL A 274 -0.54 16.45 -10.66
N VAL A 275 0.01 15.25 -10.84
CA VAL A 275 1.38 14.90 -10.45
C VAL A 275 2.14 14.38 -11.67
N PRO A 276 2.81 15.28 -12.41
CA PRO A 276 3.55 14.91 -13.61
C PRO A 276 4.71 13.94 -13.34
N GLY A 277 5.10 13.22 -14.38
CA GLY A 277 6.24 12.31 -14.38
C GLY A 277 5.86 10.89 -14.77
N GLU A 278 6.78 10.20 -15.44
CA GLU A 278 6.58 8.81 -15.85
C GLU A 278 6.94 7.86 -14.71
N PRO A 279 6.05 6.90 -14.38
CA PRO A 279 6.35 5.90 -13.36
C PRO A 279 7.41 4.91 -13.84
N LEU A 280 8.14 4.32 -12.87
CA LEU A 280 9.18 3.35 -13.12
C LEU A 280 8.61 2.04 -13.70
N SER A 281 9.36 1.42 -14.63
CA SER A 281 9.03 0.08 -15.11
C SER A 281 9.13 -0.96 -13.99
N TYR A 282 8.41 -2.08 -14.13
CA TYR A 282 8.48 -3.20 -13.18
C TYR A 282 9.92 -3.72 -13.01
N ARG A 283 10.66 -3.81 -14.11
CA ARG A 283 12.07 -4.23 -14.07
C ARG A 283 12.93 -3.30 -13.21
N GLU A 284 12.74 -2.00 -13.35
CA GLU A 284 13.49 -1.01 -12.57
C GLU A 284 13.06 -1.02 -11.10
N SER A 285 11.75 -1.18 -10.82
CA SER A 285 11.22 -1.33 -9.46
C SER A 285 11.83 -2.53 -8.73
N VAL A 286 11.90 -3.69 -9.42
CA VAL A 286 12.54 -4.91 -8.90
C VAL A 286 14.02 -4.68 -8.61
N ARG A 287 14.75 -4.03 -9.54
CA ARG A 287 16.18 -3.75 -9.38
C ARG A 287 16.44 -2.87 -8.15
N ARG A 288 15.63 -1.81 -7.96
CA ARG A 288 15.75 -0.90 -6.80
C ARG A 288 15.43 -1.61 -5.49
N ALA A 289 14.36 -2.38 -5.44
CA ALA A 289 13.98 -3.14 -4.25
C ALA A 289 15.06 -4.15 -3.82
N LEU A 290 15.71 -4.82 -4.78
CA LEU A 290 16.85 -5.72 -4.50
C LEU A 290 18.10 -4.97 -4.04
N ALA A 291 18.40 -3.81 -4.62
CA ALA A 291 19.53 -2.96 -4.25
C ALA A 291 19.37 -2.39 -2.83
N GLU A 292 18.19 -1.87 -2.49
CA GLU A 292 17.87 -1.36 -1.15
C GLU A 292 18.04 -2.44 -0.08
N ARG A 293 17.56 -3.66 -0.35
CA ARG A 293 17.76 -4.80 0.55
C ARG A 293 19.24 -5.09 0.78
N ALA A 294 20.04 -5.14 -0.30
CA ALA A 294 21.46 -5.44 -0.20
C ALA A 294 22.25 -4.38 0.58
N SER A 295 21.81 -3.12 0.56
CA SER A 295 22.39 -2.04 1.37
C SER A 295 22.04 -2.21 2.86
N GLY A 296 20.78 -2.47 3.21
CA GLY A 296 20.35 -2.68 4.59
C GLY A 296 20.90 -3.98 5.23
N GLU A 297 21.30 -4.99 4.43
CA GLU A 297 21.99 -6.19 4.93
C GLU A 297 23.48 -5.94 5.23
N LYS A 298 24.09 -4.90 4.64
CA LYS A 298 25.49 -4.52 4.90
C LYS A 298 25.68 -3.62 6.12
N GLU A 299 24.61 -2.94 6.54
CA GLU A 299 24.63 -2.01 7.69
C GLU A 299 24.30 -2.71 9.03
N ARG A 300 23.92 -3.99 9.01
CA ARG A 300 23.66 -4.84 10.19
C ARG A 300 24.83 -5.79 10.46
#